data_8b451787c1ec9f6ddd2109f07bc539e4
#
_entry.id   8b451787c1ec9f6ddd2109f07bc539e4
#
_cell.length_a   1.000
_cell.length_b   1.000
_cell.length_c   1.000
_cell.angle_alpha   90.00
_cell.angle_beta   90.00
_cell.angle_gamma   90.00
#
_symmetry.space_group_name_H-M   'P 1'
#
loop_
_entity.id
_entity.type
_entity.pdbx_description
1 polymer ?
#
loop_
_entity_poly.entity_id
_entity_poly.type
_entity_poly.pdbx_seq_one_letter_code
_entity_poly.pdbx_strand_id
1 'polypeptide(L)'
;EENKAFKVEKYVHSYPHCWRTDKPILYYPLDSWFIKVTEIKDRMFDLNETINWKPKATGEGRFGNWLKNANDWNLSRSRYWGIPLPIWRTEDGTEEMLIGSVEELYAEIEKSIAAGFQSANPFKGFVVGNMSEENYDLVDLHKNVVDNIVLVSPTGKAMKRESDLIDVWFDSGAMPYAQWHYPFENKDLIDENKAFPADFIAEGVDQTRGWFYTLHAIGTLVFDKIAYKNVVSNGLVLDKNGQKMSKRLGNAVDPFTTLAEYGPDATRWYMISNANPWDNLKFDIEGVAEVRRKFFGTLYNTYSFFSLYANI
;
A
#
# COMPACT_ATOMS: atom_id res chain seq x y z
N GLU A 1 -16.36 6.81 -45.70
CA GLU A 1 -16.32 5.37 -45.43
C GLU A 1 -15.52 4.72 -46.55
N GLU A 2 -14.23 4.50 -46.30
CA GLU A 2 -13.24 4.20 -47.34
C GLU A 2 -13.14 2.69 -47.65
N ASN A 3 -14.20 1.92 -47.41
CA ASN A 3 -14.26 0.48 -47.69
C ASN A 3 -13.05 -0.35 -47.16
N LYS A 4 -12.51 0.07 -46.05
CA LYS A 4 -11.31 -0.57 -45.40
C LYS A 4 -11.70 -1.65 -44.39
N ALA A 5 -12.99 -1.82 -44.05
CA ALA A 5 -13.43 -2.81 -43.09
C ALA A 5 -13.52 -4.18 -43.76
N PHE A 6 -12.73 -5.17 -43.28
CA PHE A 6 -12.80 -6.53 -43.76
C PHE A 6 -14.07 -7.24 -43.30
N LYS A 7 -14.49 -7.02 -42.05
CA LYS A 7 -15.72 -7.60 -41.48
C LYS A 7 -16.26 -6.70 -40.37
N VAL A 8 -17.57 -6.57 -40.30
CA VAL A 8 -18.28 -5.91 -39.18
C VAL A 8 -19.38 -6.85 -38.69
N GLU A 9 -19.34 -7.18 -37.40
CA GLU A 9 -20.34 -8.02 -36.76
C GLU A 9 -20.68 -7.52 -35.37
N LYS A 10 -21.87 -7.84 -34.85
CA LYS A 10 -22.23 -7.57 -33.47
C LYS A 10 -21.62 -8.64 -32.59
N TYR A 11 -20.86 -8.20 -31.56
CA TYR A 11 -20.27 -9.05 -30.56
C TYR A 11 -20.69 -8.62 -29.16
N VAL A 12 -21.23 -9.55 -28.37
CA VAL A 12 -21.64 -9.30 -26.98
C VAL A 12 -20.51 -9.73 -26.05
N HIS A 13 -19.98 -8.80 -25.30
CA HIS A 13 -18.91 -9.06 -24.34
C HIS A 13 -19.08 -8.21 -23.08
N SER A 14 -18.39 -8.58 -22.00
CA SER A 14 -18.30 -7.76 -20.81
C SER A 14 -17.51 -6.48 -21.12
N TYR A 15 -18.06 -5.35 -20.72
CA TYR A 15 -17.40 -4.05 -20.87
C TYR A 15 -17.17 -3.43 -19.49
N PRO A 16 -16.00 -2.85 -19.20
CA PRO A 16 -15.70 -2.28 -17.90
C PRO A 16 -16.53 -1.02 -17.64
N HIS A 17 -17.06 -0.93 -16.44
CA HIS A 17 -17.84 0.21 -15.96
C HIS A 17 -17.16 0.84 -14.74
N CYS A 18 -17.35 2.15 -14.59
CA CYS A 18 -16.88 2.87 -13.41
C CYS A 18 -17.57 2.34 -12.16
N TRP A 19 -16.81 1.86 -11.19
CA TRP A 19 -17.33 1.27 -9.95
C TRP A 19 -18.12 2.23 -9.06
N ARG A 20 -18.01 3.55 -9.30
CA ARG A 20 -18.78 4.59 -8.57
C ARG A 20 -20.04 5.01 -9.27
N THR A 21 -20.07 5.01 -10.60
CA THR A 21 -21.15 5.59 -11.39
C THR A 21 -21.91 4.56 -12.23
N ASP A 22 -21.43 3.31 -12.29
CA ASP A 22 -21.92 2.23 -13.17
C ASP A 22 -21.97 2.59 -14.65
N LYS A 23 -21.32 3.69 -15.05
CA LYS A 23 -21.26 4.09 -16.47
C LYS A 23 -20.08 3.42 -17.17
N PRO A 24 -20.22 3.10 -18.47
CA PRO A 24 -19.10 2.56 -19.24
C PRO A 24 -17.92 3.55 -19.24
N ILE A 25 -16.69 3.01 -19.17
CA ILE A 25 -15.47 3.81 -19.23
C ILE A 25 -14.87 3.79 -20.62
N LEU A 26 -14.12 4.83 -20.96
CA LEU A 26 -13.32 4.87 -22.18
C LEU A 26 -11.87 4.49 -21.87
N TYR A 27 -11.25 3.72 -22.77
CA TYR A 27 -9.81 3.54 -22.77
C TYR A 27 -9.18 4.75 -23.46
N TYR A 28 -8.43 5.51 -22.70
CA TYR A 28 -7.75 6.70 -23.19
C TYR A 28 -6.25 6.64 -22.80
N PRO A 29 -5.31 6.69 -23.76
CA PRO A 29 -3.89 6.69 -23.45
C PRO A 29 -3.50 8.02 -22.82
N LEU A 30 -2.72 7.94 -21.76
CA LEU A 30 -2.12 9.08 -21.05
C LEU A 30 -0.64 8.80 -20.83
N ASP A 31 0.19 9.82 -21.01
CA ASP A 31 1.58 9.75 -20.62
C ASP A 31 1.65 9.57 -19.10
N SER A 32 2.52 8.67 -18.66
CA SER A 32 2.60 8.29 -17.24
C SER A 32 4.04 7.93 -16.88
N TRP A 33 4.37 8.11 -15.61
CA TRP A 33 5.63 7.66 -15.05
C TRP A 33 5.52 6.20 -14.60
N PHE A 34 6.54 5.41 -14.91
CA PHE A 34 6.60 3.99 -14.58
C PHE A 34 7.89 3.64 -13.85
N ILE A 35 7.78 2.72 -12.89
CA ILE A 35 8.93 1.99 -12.37
C ILE A 35 9.11 0.74 -13.26
N LYS A 36 10.32 0.56 -13.82
CA LYS A 36 10.63 -0.55 -14.73
C LYS A 36 10.87 -1.86 -13.96
N VAL A 37 9.81 -2.37 -13.35
CA VAL A 37 9.82 -3.59 -12.54
C VAL A 37 10.23 -4.82 -13.36
N THR A 38 9.99 -4.78 -14.67
CA THR A 38 10.37 -5.87 -15.58
C THR A 38 11.87 -6.16 -15.59
N GLU A 39 12.73 -5.22 -15.25
CA GLU A 39 14.19 -5.43 -15.14
C GLU A 39 14.60 -6.26 -13.92
N ILE A 40 13.79 -6.25 -12.86
CA ILE A 40 14.10 -6.93 -11.60
C ILE A 40 13.15 -8.10 -11.28
N LYS A 41 12.22 -8.43 -12.16
CA LYS A 41 11.18 -9.44 -11.89
C LYS A 41 11.74 -10.82 -11.54
N ASP A 42 12.84 -11.24 -12.20
CA ASP A 42 13.50 -12.51 -11.93
C ASP A 42 14.13 -12.48 -10.53
N ARG A 43 14.76 -11.38 -10.16
CA ARG A 43 15.30 -11.17 -8.80
C ARG A 43 14.20 -11.17 -7.74
N MET A 44 13.07 -10.52 -8.00
CA MET A 44 11.91 -10.57 -7.09
C MET A 44 11.41 -12.01 -6.92
N PHE A 45 11.37 -12.78 -8.02
CA PHE A 45 10.97 -14.17 -7.96
C PHE A 45 11.94 -15.00 -7.10
N ASP A 46 13.24 -14.89 -7.33
CA ASP A 46 14.27 -15.62 -6.57
C ASP A 46 14.21 -15.28 -5.08
N LEU A 47 14.05 -14.00 -4.74
CA LEU A 47 13.89 -13.57 -3.35
C LEU A 47 12.60 -14.12 -2.73
N ASN A 48 11.49 -14.16 -3.47
CA ASN A 48 10.24 -14.76 -2.99
C ASN A 48 10.39 -16.22 -2.56
N GLU A 49 11.22 -17.01 -3.25
CA GLU A 49 11.46 -18.42 -2.89
C GLU A 49 12.09 -18.58 -1.49
N THR A 50 12.67 -17.53 -0.95
CA THR A 50 13.25 -17.51 0.40
C THR A 50 12.25 -17.18 1.51
N ILE A 51 11.05 -16.71 1.15
CA ILE A 51 10.00 -16.30 2.10
C ILE A 51 9.20 -17.51 2.57
N ASN A 52 8.97 -17.60 3.88
CA ASN A 52 8.14 -18.65 4.47
C ASN A 52 6.64 -18.30 4.37
N TRP A 53 5.99 -18.77 3.31
CA TRP A 53 4.56 -18.55 3.09
C TRP A 53 3.67 -19.58 3.77
N LYS A 54 2.57 -19.11 4.36
CA LYS A 54 1.45 -19.91 4.82
C LYS A 54 0.14 -19.41 4.20
N PRO A 55 -0.50 -20.18 3.30
CA PRO A 55 -0.04 -21.49 2.79
C PRO A 55 1.09 -21.31 1.74
N LYS A 56 1.94 -22.31 1.64
CA LYS A 56 3.07 -22.31 0.68
C LYS A 56 2.61 -22.11 -0.77
N ALA A 57 1.47 -22.69 -1.13
CA ALA A 57 0.85 -22.55 -2.46
C ALA A 57 0.53 -21.08 -2.85
N THR A 58 0.32 -20.19 -1.90
CA THR A 58 0.12 -18.76 -2.22
C THR A 58 1.43 -18.12 -2.70
N GLY A 59 2.55 -18.40 -2.04
CA GLY A 59 3.86 -17.86 -2.41
C GLY A 59 4.36 -18.45 -3.74
N GLU A 60 4.35 -19.76 -3.89
CA GLU A 60 4.83 -20.45 -5.11
C GLU A 60 3.89 -20.26 -6.30
N GLY A 61 2.57 -20.32 -6.07
CA GLY A 61 1.56 -20.26 -7.11
C GLY A 61 1.12 -18.82 -7.41
N ARG A 62 0.19 -18.31 -6.60
CA ARG A 62 -0.47 -17.02 -6.88
C ARG A 62 0.49 -15.84 -6.93
N PHE A 63 1.40 -15.72 -5.98
CA PHE A 63 2.36 -14.63 -5.91
C PHE A 63 3.53 -14.85 -6.84
N GLY A 64 4.16 -16.04 -6.84
CA GLY A 64 5.26 -16.35 -7.73
C GLY A 64 4.89 -16.22 -9.21
N ASN A 65 3.71 -16.68 -9.63
CA ASN A 65 3.22 -16.48 -10.99
C ASN A 65 2.98 -15.00 -11.32
N TRP A 66 2.55 -14.20 -10.36
CA TRP A 66 2.40 -12.76 -10.53
C TRP A 66 3.76 -12.10 -10.78
N LEU A 67 4.78 -12.44 -10.00
CA LEU A 67 6.14 -11.91 -10.16
C LEU A 67 6.75 -12.27 -11.52
N LYS A 68 6.64 -13.52 -11.94
CA LYS A 68 7.14 -13.97 -13.26
C LYS A 68 6.53 -13.21 -14.43
N ASN A 69 5.28 -12.77 -14.29
CA ASN A 69 4.53 -12.06 -15.32
C ASN A 69 4.35 -10.59 -15.00
N ALA A 70 5.16 -10.04 -14.09
CA ALA A 70 5.04 -8.65 -13.70
C ALA A 70 5.25 -7.70 -14.88
N ASN A 71 4.41 -6.69 -14.96
CA ASN A 71 4.55 -5.55 -15.86
C ASN A 71 5.15 -4.36 -15.11
N ASP A 72 5.62 -3.37 -15.85
CA ASP A 72 6.09 -2.14 -15.26
C ASP A 72 5.00 -1.45 -14.45
N TRP A 73 5.38 -0.90 -13.31
CA TRP A 73 4.44 -0.31 -12.36
C TRP A 73 4.14 1.13 -12.75
N ASN A 74 2.92 1.38 -13.23
CA ASN A 74 2.45 2.75 -13.44
C ASN A 74 2.35 3.46 -12.08
N LEU A 75 3.24 4.43 -11.88
CA LEU A 75 3.36 5.18 -10.63
C LEU A 75 2.45 6.42 -10.60
N SER A 76 2.15 7.00 -11.75
CA SER A 76 1.38 8.25 -11.88
C SER A 76 -0.09 8.08 -11.51
N ARG A 77 -0.61 9.07 -10.76
CA ARG A 77 -2.04 9.19 -10.46
C ARG A 77 -2.51 10.62 -10.69
N SER A 78 -3.45 10.78 -11.62
CA SER A 78 -4.10 12.07 -11.87
C SER A 78 -5.20 12.30 -10.81
N ARG A 79 -4.81 12.84 -9.67
CA ARG A 79 -5.65 13.08 -8.49
C ARG A 79 -5.37 14.46 -7.89
N TYR A 80 -6.26 14.92 -6.99
CA TYR A 80 -6.07 16.19 -6.27
C TYR A 80 -5.31 16.03 -4.97
N TRP A 81 -5.50 14.90 -4.27
CA TRP A 81 -4.92 14.66 -2.95
C TRP A 81 -4.09 13.38 -2.94
N GLY A 82 -2.93 13.45 -2.35
CA GLY A 82 -1.92 12.41 -2.24
C GLY A 82 -0.52 13.01 -2.29
N ILE A 83 0.50 12.16 -2.41
CA ILE A 83 1.90 12.57 -2.46
C ILE A 83 2.25 12.98 -3.91
N PRO A 84 2.69 14.21 -4.15
CA PRO A 84 3.13 14.66 -5.46
C PRO A 84 4.38 13.92 -5.96
N LEU A 85 4.44 13.64 -7.26
CA LEU A 85 5.69 13.20 -7.89
C LEU A 85 6.76 14.28 -7.73
N PRO A 86 7.93 13.98 -7.14
CA PRO A 86 8.98 14.96 -6.91
C PRO A 86 9.84 15.19 -8.15
N ILE A 87 9.22 15.41 -9.30
CA ILE A 87 9.87 15.55 -10.60
C ILE A 87 9.54 16.92 -11.18
N TRP A 88 10.58 17.69 -11.49
CA TRP A 88 10.48 18.97 -12.22
C TRP A 88 11.02 18.81 -13.62
N ARG A 89 10.34 19.41 -14.61
CA ARG A 89 10.74 19.36 -16.02
C ARG A 89 10.67 20.72 -16.66
N THR A 90 11.53 20.91 -17.66
CA THR A 90 11.41 22.05 -18.59
C THR A 90 10.19 21.88 -19.49
N GLU A 91 9.64 22.97 -20.02
CA GLU A 91 8.45 22.94 -20.88
C GLU A 91 8.67 22.11 -22.15
N ASP A 92 9.88 22.11 -22.68
CA ASP A 92 10.28 21.30 -23.84
C ASP A 92 10.59 19.84 -23.50
N GLY A 93 10.54 19.46 -22.21
CA GLY A 93 10.80 18.10 -21.72
C GLY A 93 12.23 17.62 -21.90
N THR A 94 13.18 18.51 -22.23
CA THR A 94 14.58 18.12 -22.49
C THR A 94 15.42 17.97 -21.23
N GLU A 95 15.00 18.58 -20.12
CA GLU A 95 15.68 18.51 -18.83
C GLU A 95 14.70 18.12 -17.74
N GLU A 96 15.13 17.19 -16.89
CA GLU A 96 14.35 16.66 -15.77
C GLU A 96 15.20 16.70 -14.49
N MET A 97 14.54 16.92 -13.35
CA MET A 97 15.15 16.91 -12.03
C MET A 97 14.25 16.12 -11.09
N LEU A 98 14.79 15.07 -10.51
CA LEU A 98 14.14 14.30 -9.44
C LEU A 98 14.68 14.77 -8.10
N ILE A 99 13.82 15.23 -7.23
CA ILE A 99 14.17 15.72 -5.89
C ILE A 99 14.05 14.59 -4.87
N GLY A 100 15.13 14.27 -4.18
CA GLY A 100 15.22 13.16 -3.24
C GLY A 100 15.03 13.54 -1.77
N SER A 101 15.01 14.83 -1.42
CA SER A 101 14.85 15.28 -0.04
C SER A 101 14.29 16.70 0.06
N VAL A 102 13.78 17.05 1.25
CA VAL A 102 13.36 18.44 1.56
C VAL A 102 14.56 19.40 1.52
N GLU A 103 15.72 18.96 2.00
CA GLU A 103 16.96 19.71 1.95
C GLU A 103 17.37 20.06 0.51
N GLU A 104 17.32 19.07 -0.38
CA GLU A 104 17.60 19.28 -1.81
C GLU A 104 16.58 20.23 -2.43
N LEU A 105 15.28 20.03 -2.15
CA LEU A 105 14.24 20.93 -2.65
C LEU A 105 14.48 22.37 -2.17
N TYR A 106 14.80 22.55 -0.90
CA TYR A 106 15.10 23.86 -0.33
C TYR A 106 16.27 24.53 -1.07
N ALA A 107 17.36 23.79 -1.29
CA ALA A 107 18.54 24.30 -1.99
C ALA A 107 18.23 24.67 -3.46
N GLU A 108 17.44 23.86 -4.16
CA GLU A 108 17.05 24.14 -5.54
C GLU A 108 16.08 25.34 -5.64
N ILE A 109 15.21 25.54 -4.65
CA ILE A 109 14.38 26.75 -4.58
C ILE A 109 15.25 28.00 -4.40
N GLU A 110 16.26 27.97 -3.52
CA GLU A 110 17.17 29.12 -3.34
C GLU A 110 17.95 29.46 -4.62
N LYS A 111 18.40 28.44 -5.37
CA LYS A 111 19.00 28.65 -6.70
C LYS A 111 18.03 29.31 -7.68
N SER A 112 16.78 28.87 -7.66
CA SER A 112 15.72 29.40 -8.51
C SER A 112 15.36 30.85 -8.17
N ILE A 113 15.38 31.21 -6.89
CA ILE A 113 15.20 32.61 -6.43
C ILE A 113 16.37 33.47 -6.94
N ALA A 114 17.59 32.98 -6.78
CA ALA A 114 18.80 33.72 -7.29
C ALA A 114 18.77 33.90 -8.80
N ALA A 115 18.19 32.96 -9.55
CA ALA A 115 18.00 33.01 -10.98
C ALA A 115 16.78 33.86 -11.43
N GLY A 116 15.93 34.28 -10.49
CA GLY A 116 14.76 35.14 -10.76
C GLY A 116 13.51 34.38 -11.23
N PHE A 117 13.46 33.06 -11.14
CA PHE A 117 12.30 32.24 -11.52
C PHE A 117 11.30 32.05 -10.36
N GLN A 118 11.77 32.09 -9.10
CA GLN A 118 10.94 31.98 -7.91
C GLN A 118 11.08 33.24 -7.06
N SER A 119 9.98 33.76 -6.52
CA SER A 119 9.98 35.02 -5.78
C SER A 119 10.36 34.86 -4.30
N ALA A 120 9.99 33.74 -3.69
CA ALA A 120 10.28 33.43 -2.29
C ALA A 120 10.23 31.93 -2.04
N ASN A 121 10.95 31.47 -1.02
CA ASN A 121 10.88 30.09 -0.56
C ASN A 121 9.59 29.89 0.26
N PRO A 122 8.70 28.93 -0.10
CA PRO A 122 7.49 28.66 0.65
C PRO A 122 7.75 28.06 2.04
N PHE A 123 8.93 27.45 2.26
CA PHE A 123 9.31 26.79 3.52
C PHE A 123 10.06 27.78 4.46
N LYS A 124 9.45 28.93 4.67
CA LYS A 124 10.05 29.99 5.48
C LYS A 124 10.28 29.53 6.93
N GLY A 125 11.53 29.65 7.38
CA GLY A 125 11.93 29.27 8.73
C GLY A 125 12.43 27.83 8.85
N PHE A 126 12.30 27.01 7.82
CA PHE A 126 12.89 25.67 7.81
C PHE A 126 14.41 25.76 7.90
N VAL A 127 14.98 24.95 8.78
CA VAL A 127 16.42 24.85 9.01
C VAL A 127 16.92 23.48 8.56
N VAL A 128 17.75 23.47 7.52
CA VAL A 128 18.39 22.26 6.99
C VAL A 128 19.19 21.55 8.08
N GLY A 129 19.01 20.23 8.19
CA GLY A 129 19.70 19.39 9.20
C GLY A 129 19.04 19.39 10.59
N ASN A 130 18.00 20.18 10.82
CA ASN A 130 17.21 20.11 12.05
C ASN A 130 16.07 19.08 11.86
N MET A 131 16.16 17.92 12.51
CA MET A 131 15.20 16.82 12.40
C MET A 131 14.04 16.92 13.39
N SER A 132 13.84 18.07 14.06
CA SER A 132 12.71 18.23 14.98
C SER A 132 11.37 18.30 14.27
N GLU A 133 10.31 17.83 14.92
CA GLU A 133 8.94 17.83 14.40
C GLU A 133 8.50 19.26 14.05
N GLU A 134 8.78 20.23 14.93
CA GLU A 134 8.42 21.64 14.72
C GLU A 134 9.07 22.23 13.47
N ASN A 135 10.28 21.76 13.11
CA ASN A 135 10.95 22.22 11.90
C ASN A 135 10.30 21.63 10.64
N TYR A 136 9.92 20.34 10.68
CA TYR A 136 9.26 19.68 9.56
C TYR A 136 7.79 20.12 9.38
N ASP A 137 7.12 20.57 10.42
CA ASP A 137 5.78 21.19 10.34
C ASP A 137 5.74 22.46 9.48
N LEU A 138 6.90 23.08 9.24
CA LEU A 138 7.03 24.23 8.34
C LEU A 138 7.03 23.84 6.84
N VAL A 139 7.08 22.55 6.53
CA VAL A 139 7.19 22.04 5.17
C VAL A 139 5.89 21.38 4.74
N ASP A 140 5.17 22.03 3.85
CA ASP A 140 3.98 21.46 3.22
C ASP A 140 4.33 20.98 1.79
N LEU A 141 4.36 19.66 1.58
CA LEU A 141 4.65 19.04 0.30
C LEU A 141 3.39 18.68 -0.51
N HIS A 142 2.21 19.12 -0.09
CA HIS A 142 1.00 18.88 -0.85
C HIS A 142 0.97 19.67 -2.17
N LYS A 143 0.22 19.14 -3.12
CA LYS A 143 0.09 19.65 -4.49
C LYS A 143 -0.17 21.16 -4.59
N ASN A 144 -1.02 21.69 -3.73
CA ASN A 144 -1.38 23.11 -3.67
C ASN A 144 -0.18 24.05 -3.34
N VAL A 145 0.87 23.52 -2.73
CA VAL A 145 2.11 24.24 -2.43
C VAL A 145 3.17 23.97 -3.51
N VAL A 146 3.50 22.68 -3.72
CA VAL A 146 4.63 22.30 -4.57
C VAL A 146 4.40 22.57 -6.06
N ASP A 147 3.16 22.62 -6.55
CA ASP A 147 2.85 22.98 -7.93
C ASP A 147 3.18 24.44 -8.26
N ASN A 148 3.33 25.30 -7.24
CA ASN A 148 3.71 26.69 -7.40
C ASN A 148 5.23 26.91 -7.33
N ILE A 149 6.00 25.85 -7.09
CA ILE A 149 7.46 25.93 -7.04
C ILE A 149 8.02 25.79 -8.46
N VAL A 150 8.69 26.82 -8.91
CA VAL A 150 9.46 26.81 -10.17
C VAL A 150 10.92 26.63 -9.82
N LEU A 151 11.57 25.62 -10.37
CA LEU A 151 13.02 25.41 -10.25
C LEU A 151 13.76 25.91 -11.49
N VAL A 152 15.08 25.99 -11.39
CA VAL A 152 15.95 26.35 -12.50
C VAL A 152 16.76 25.15 -12.95
N SER A 153 16.74 24.85 -14.26
CA SER A 153 17.52 23.76 -14.84
C SER A 153 19.01 24.08 -14.88
N PRO A 154 19.90 23.09 -15.06
CA PRO A 154 21.31 23.27 -15.25
C PRO A 154 21.67 24.25 -16.41
N THR A 155 20.83 24.32 -17.44
CA THR A 155 21.00 25.23 -18.55
C THR A 155 20.32 26.61 -18.39
N GLY A 156 19.68 26.84 -17.21
CA GLY A 156 19.06 28.12 -16.88
C GLY A 156 17.63 28.28 -17.40
N LYS A 157 16.92 27.17 -17.66
CA LYS A 157 15.50 27.19 -18.05
C LYS A 157 14.59 27.00 -16.84
N ALA A 158 13.39 27.54 -16.89
CA ALA A 158 12.36 27.28 -15.88
C ALA A 158 11.87 25.83 -15.92
N MET A 159 11.75 25.21 -14.75
CA MET A 159 11.22 23.86 -14.58
C MET A 159 9.96 23.88 -13.71
N LYS A 160 8.93 23.19 -14.15
CA LYS A 160 7.68 23.00 -13.41
C LYS A 160 7.56 21.55 -12.98
N ARG A 161 6.91 21.34 -11.83
CA ARG A 161 6.64 20.00 -11.32
C ARG A 161 5.66 19.24 -12.22
N GLU A 162 5.88 17.93 -12.38
CA GLU A 162 4.92 17.01 -12.99
C GLU A 162 3.60 17.02 -12.20
N SER A 163 2.48 17.17 -12.91
CA SER A 163 1.19 17.42 -12.26
C SER A 163 0.61 16.24 -11.50
N ASP A 164 1.07 15.01 -11.81
CA ASP A 164 0.58 13.79 -11.20
C ASP A 164 1.07 13.58 -9.76
N LEU A 165 0.33 12.71 -9.07
CA LEU A 165 0.67 12.22 -7.73
C LEU A 165 1.27 10.81 -7.84
N ILE A 166 1.92 10.35 -6.79
CA ILE A 166 2.42 8.98 -6.66
C ILE A 166 1.24 8.04 -6.34
N ASP A 167 1.32 6.82 -6.84
CA ASP A 167 0.43 5.73 -6.43
C ASP A 167 0.56 5.50 -4.91
N VAL A 168 -0.56 5.55 -4.19
CA VAL A 168 -0.62 5.32 -2.74
C VAL A 168 -0.01 3.97 -2.30
N TRP A 169 0.06 3.01 -3.21
CA TRP A 169 0.75 1.74 -2.96
C TRP A 169 2.27 1.88 -2.84
N PHE A 170 2.84 2.93 -3.40
CA PHE A 170 4.24 3.27 -3.17
C PHE A 170 4.47 3.72 -1.72
N ASP A 171 3.60 4.58 -1.20
CA ASP A 171 3.70 5.07 0.17
C ASP A 171 3.63 3.92 1.17
N SER A 172 2.60 3.06 1.02
CA SER A 172 2.44 1.90 1.89
C SER A 172 3.56 0.86 1.72
N GLY A 173 4.12 0.73 0.51
CA GLY A 173 5.25 -0.14 0.23
C GLY A 173 6.58 0.37 0.76
N ALA A 174 6.71 1.69 0.96
CA ALA A 174 7.88 2.34 1.54
C ALA A 174 7.89 2.32 3.09
N MET A 175 6.76 2.01 3.73
CA MET A 175 6.57 2.08 5.19
C MET A 175 7.69 1.41 6.01
N PRO A 176 8.23 0.23 5.65
CA PRO A 176 9.21 -0.46 6.50
C PRO A 176 10.47 0.34 6.81
N TYR A 177 10.85 1.28 5.96
CA TYR A 177 12.01 2.15 6.18
C TYR A 177 11.60 3.62 6.36
N ALA A 178 10.50 4.05 5.75
CA ALA A 178 10.03 5.42 5.87
C ALA A 178 9.60 5.78 7.31
N GLN A 179 9.03 4.83 8.07
CA GLN A 179 8.67 5.03 9.48
C GLN A 179 9.88 5.36 10.37
N TRP A 180 11.08 5.02 9.94
CA TRP A 180 12.33 5.29 10.65
C TRP A 180 13.05 6.54 10.14
N HIS A 181 12.42 7.26 9.21
CA HIS A 181 13.00 8.40 8.50
C HIS A 181 14.33 8.07 7.80
N TYR A 182 14.45 6.82 7.33
CA TYR A 182 15.61 6.38 6.55
C TYR A 182 15.62 7.07 5.17
N PRO A 183 16.75 7.52 4.63
CA PRO A 183 18.13 7.34 5.11
C PRO A 183 18.65 8.49 5.97
N PHE A 184 17.82 9.40 6.43
CA PHE A 184 18.24 10.60 7.16
C PHE A 184 18.51 10.32 8.65
N GLU A 185 17.70 9.45 9.25
CA GLU A 185 17.82 9.01 10.65
C GLU A 185 17.78 7.48 10.74
N ASN A 186 18.15 6.93 11.90
CA ASN A 186 17.99 5.51 12.27
C ASN A 186 18.56 4.52 11.23
N LYS A 187 19.62 4.88 10.53
CA LYS A 187 20.22 4.04 9.46
C LYS A 187 20.56 2.64 9.92
N ASP A 188 21.06 2.49 11.13
CA ASP A 188 21.46 1.22 11.71
C ASP A 188 20.30 0.21 11.80
N LEU A 189 19.07 0.68 11.99
CA LEU A 189 17.89 -0.19 12.01
C LEU A 189 17.67 -0.92 10.70
N ILE A 190 18.00 -0.28 9.58
CA ILE A 190 17.83 -0.81 8.23
C ILE A 190 19.12 -1.47 7.72
N ASP A 191 20.25 -0.77 7.79
CA ASP A 191 21.53 -1.21 7.24
C ASP A 191 22.07 -2.46 7.95
N GLU A 192 21.88 -2.56 9.27
CA GLU A 192 22.30 -3.69 10.10
C GLU A 192 21.20 -4.78 10.25
N ASN A 193 20.11 -4.69 9.49
CA ASN A 193 18.96 -5.64 9.50
C ASN A 193 18.30 -5.80 10.89
N LYS A 194 18.25 -4.75 11.70
CA LYS A 194 17.58 -4.76 13.01
C LYS A 194 16.06 -4.68 12.91
N ALA A 195 15.56 -3.85 11.98
CA ALA A 195 14.13 -3.63 11.78
C ALA A 195 13.62 -4.00 10.38
N PHE A 196 14.54 -4.32 9.44
CA PHE A 196 14.21 -4.70 8.06
C PHE A 196 15.15 -5.83 7.58
N PRO A 197 14.62 -6.92 6.98
CA PRO A 197 13.20 -7.20 6.69
C PRO A 197 12.38 -7.51 7.95
N ALA A 198 11.05 -7.31 7.88
CA ALA A 198 10.13 -7.65 8.95
C ALA A 198 10.13 -9.16 9.24
N ASP A 199 9.97 -9.56 10.50
CA ASP A 199 9.93 -10.98 10.85
C ASP A 199 8.62 -11.64 10.43
N PHE A 200 7.50 -10.91 10.42
CA PHE A 200 6.18 -11.45 10.16
C PHE A 200 5.23 -10.42 9.55
N ILE A 201 4.37 -10.88 8.62
CA ILE A 201 3.23 -10.14 8.07
C ILE A 201 2.02 -11.06 7.88
N ALA A 202 0.82 -10.57 8.15
CA ALA A 202 -0.43 -11.30 7.95
C ALA A 202 -1.50 -10.38 7.34
N GLU A 203 -1.93 -10.67 6.13
CA GLU A 203 -2.95 -9.94 5.40
C GLU A 203 -3.77 -10.88 4.51
N GLY A 204 -4.86 -10.38 3.93
CA GLY A 204 -5.70 -11.13 3.00
C GLY A 204 -4.96 -11.59 1.74
N VAL A 205 -5.40 -12.68 1.15
CA VAL A 205 -4.81 -13.27 -0.07
C VAL A 205 -4.83 -12.33 -1.28
N ASP A 206 -5.73 -11.34 -1.31
CA ASP A 206 -5.79 -10.30 -2.33
C ASP A 206 -4.55 -9.39 -2.32
N GLN A 207 -3.87 -9.27 -1.18
CA GLN A 207 -2.64 -8.48 -1.04
C GLN A 207 -1.43 -9.05 -1.79
N THR A 208 -1.52 -10.23 -2.35
CA THR A 208 -0.56 -10.73 -3.35
C THR A 208 -0.49 -9.84 -4.60
N ARG A 209 -1.51 -9.02 -4.85
CA ARG A 209 -1.57 -7.99 -5.90
C ARG A 209 -1.81 -6.59 -5.31
N GLY A 210 -1.37 -6.36 -4.11
CA GLY A 210 -1.46 -5.14 -3.36
C GLY A 210 -0.22 -4.99 -2.48
N TRP A 211 -0.40 -4.95 -1.17
CA TRP A 211 0.67 -4.59 -0.25
C TRP A 211 1.84 -5.59 -0.21
N PHE A 212 1.59 -6.90 -0.26
CA PHE A 212 2.68 -7.88 -0.37
C PHE A 212 3.57 -7.61 -1.59
N TYR A 213 2.96 -7.28 -2.73
CA TYR A 213 3.69 -7.00 -3.95
C TYR A 213 4.50 -5.71 -3.84
N THR A 214 3.90 -4.62 -3.39
CA THR A 214 4.58 -3.32 -3.36
C THR A 214 5.71 -3.28 -2.33
N LEU A 215 5.51 -3.89 -1.14
CA LEU A 215 6.59 -4.10 -0.17
C LEU A 215 7.76 -4.88 -0.78
N HIS A 216 7.47 -5.97 -1.46
CA HIS A 216 8.48 -6.84 -2.05
C HIS A 216 9.20 -6.16 -3.22
N ALA A 217 8.48 -5.47 -4.11
CA ALA A 217 9.05 -4.73 -5.22
C ALA A 217 10.00 -3.62 -4.74
N ILE A 218 9.57 -2.80 -3.78
CA ILE A 218 10.41 -1.73 -3.23
C ILE A 218 11.59 -2.29 -2.45
N GLY A 219 11.38 -3.34 -1.63
CA GLY A 219 12.46 -4.03 -0.92
C GLY A 219 13.54 -4.57 -1.86
N THR A 220 13.13 -5.13 -2.99
CA THR A 220 14.06 -5.61 -4.02
C THR A 220 14.77 -4.47 -4.72
N LEU A 221 14.05 -3.42 -5.13
CA LEU A 221 14.60 -2.28 -5.87
C LEU A 221 15.63 -1.50 -5.07
N VAL A 222 15.34 -1.21 -3.81
CA VAL A 222 16.14 -0.31 -2.97
C VAL A 222 17.23 -1.04 -2.20
N PHE A 223 16.94 -2.27 -1.73
CA PHE A 223 17.81 -2.98 -0.79
C PHE A 223 18.31 -4.34 -1.31
N ASP A 224 17.83 -4.81 -2.44
CA ASP A 224 18.07 -6.17 -2.95
C ASP A 224 17.72 -7.25 -1.92
N LYS A 225 16.63 -7.03 -1.15
CA LYS A 225 16.19 -7.88 -0.03
C LYS A 225 14.70 -8.15 -0.08
N ILE A 226 14.29 -9.24 0.58
CA ILE A 226 12.88 -9.44 0.93
C ILE A 226 12.42 -8.37 1.91
N ALA A 227 11.14 -8.00 1.86
CA ALA A 227 10.59 -7.04 2.82
C ALA A 227 10.10 -7.71 4.12
N TYR A 228 9.83 -9.01 4.08
CA TYR A 228 9.31 -9.81 5.19
C TYR A 228 9.75 -11.27 5.08
N LYS A 229 9.99 -11.92 6.22
CA LYS A 229 10.52 -13.30 6.29
C LYS A 229 9.41 -14.35 6.32
N ASN A 230 8.32 -14.08 7.05
CA ASN A 230 7.21 -15.00 7.26
C ASN A 230 5.88 -14.34 6.91
N VAL A 231 5.06 -15.03 6.13
CA VAL A 231 3.76 -14.52 5.67
C VAL A 231 2.65 -15.51 6.02
N VAL A 232 1.61 -14.99 6.64
CA VAL A 232 0.30 -15.67 6.68
C VAL A 232 -0.64 -14.96 5.73
N SER A 233 -0.98 -15.64 4.64
CA SER A 233 -1.94 -15.12 3.66
C SER A 233 -3.35 -15.56 4.07
N ASN A 234 -4.09 -14.65 4.70
CA ASN A 234 -5.41 -14.95 5.27
C ASN A 234 -6.45 -15.26 4.19
N GLY A 235 -7.29 -16.25 4.48
CA GLY A 235 -8.49 -16.54 3.70
C GLY A 235 -9.56 -15.44 3.86
N LEU A 236 -10.62 -15.55 3.07
CA LEU A 236 -11.74 -14.62 3.14
C LEU A 236 -12.69 -14.99 4.26
N VAL A 237 -13.31 -13.98 4.88
CA VAL A 237 -14.46 -14.15 5.76
C VAL A 237 -15.72 -14.10 4.88
N LEU A 238 -16.42 -15.23 4.79
CA LEU A 238 -17.62 -15.45 4.00
C LEU A 238 -18.85 -15.46 4.92
N ASP A 239 -20.04 -15.30 4.36
CA ASP A 239 -21.27 -15.51 5.11
C ASP A 239 -21.43 -17.01 5.49
N LYS A 240 -22.42 -17.35 6.30
CA LYS A 240 -22.71 -18.72 6.75
C LYS A 240 -22.94 -19.73 5.61
N ASN A 241 -23.32 -19.24 4.44
CA ASN A 241 -23.54 -20.05 3.24
C ASN A 241 -22.28 -20.17 2.37
N GLY A 242 -21.18 -19.50 2.74
CA GLY A 242 -19.92 -19.49 1.99
C GLY A 242 -19.89 -18.48 0.83
N GLN A 243 -20.77 -17.47 0.86
CA GLN A 243 -20.78 -16.41 -0.15
C GLN A 243 -20.02 -15.19 0.36
N LYS A 244 -19.41 -14.45 -0.57
CA LYS A 244 -18.71 -13.20 -0.24
C LYS A 244 -19.68 -12.18 0.37
N MET A 245 -19.35 -11.65 1.53
CA MET A 245 -20.14 -10.61 2.18
C MET A 245 -20.11 -9.30 1.37
N SER A 246 -21.27 -8.67 1.27
CA SER A 246 -21.42 -7.39 0.56
C SER A 246 -22.59 -6.60 1.16
N LYS A 247 -22.39 -5.30 1.41
CA LYS A 247 -23.47 -4.40 1.83
C LYS A 247 -24.63 -4.40 0.83
N ARG A 248 -24.32 -4.51 -0.47
CA ARG A 248 -25.34 -4.55 -1.54
C ARG A 248 -26.23 -5.79 -1.47
N LEU A 249 -25.67 -6.93 -1.07
CA LEU A 249 -26.43 -8.18 -0.94
C LEU A 249 -27.12 -8.32 0.42
N GLY A 250 -26.87 -7.42 1.37
CA GLY A 250 -27.46 -7.46 2.70
C GLY A 250 -26.98 -8.64 3.55
N ASN A 251 -25.94 -9.35 3.16
CA ASN A 251 -25.37 -10.51 3.87
C ASN A 251 -24.12 -10.18 4.67
N ALA A 252 -23.77 -8.88 4.77
CA ALA A 252 -22.64 -8.44 5.58
C ALA A 252 -23.04 -8.40 7.06
N VAL A 253 -22.22 -9.00 7.91
CA VAL A 253 -22.34 -8.88 9.36
C VAL A 253 -21.61 -7.64 9.83
N ASP A 254 -22.27 -6.80 10.64
CA ASP A 254 -21.62 -5.64 11.23
C ASP A 254 -20.71 -6.07 12.39
N PRO A 255 -19.40 -5.83 12.33
CA PRO A 255 -18.48 -6.27 13.36
C PRO A 255 -18.69 -5.55 14.70
N PHE A 256 -19.07 -4.27 14.69
CA PHE A 256 -19.26 -3.51 15.93
C PHE A 256 -20.49 -3.99 16.71
N THR A 257 -21.59 -4.29 16.02
CA THR A 257 -22.78 -4.89 16.63
C THR A 257 -22.44 -6.26 17.22
N THR A 258 -21.70 -7.08 16.48
CA THR A 258 -21.26 -8.40 16.96
C THR A 258 -20.38 -8.28 18.20
N LEU A 259 -19.40 -7.37 18.20
CA LEU A 259 -18.52 -7.14 19.35
C LEU A 259 -19.29 -6.62 20.57
N ALA A 260 -20.27 -5.73 20.35
CA ALA A 260 -21.11 -5.20 21.44
C ALA A 260 -21.98 -6.28 22.08
N GLU A 261 -22.56 -7.21 21.29
CA GLU A 261 -23.47 -8.23 21.76
C GLU A 261 -22.74 -9.45 22.37
N TYR A 262 -21.71 -9.94 21.70
CA TYR A 262 -21.04 -11.21 22.08
C TYR A 262 -19.70 -11.01 22.78
N GLY A 263 -19.12 -9.84 22.68
CA GLY A 263 -17.79 -9.51 23.19
C GLY A 263 -16.65 -9.83 22.20
N PRO A 264 -15.52 -9.12 22.31
CA PRO A 264 -14.38 -9.33 21.42
C PRO A 264 -13.74 -10.70 21.57
N ASP A 265 -13.66 -11.24 22.77
CA ASP A 265 -12.99 -12.51 23.04
C ASP A 265 -13.72 -13.69 22.39
N ALA A 266 -15.04 -13.76 22.51
CA ALA A 266 -15.84 -14.81 21.88
C ALA A 266 -15.76 -14.74 20.35
N THR A 267 -15.81 -13.52 19.79
CA THR A 267 -15.70 -13.29 18.35
C THR A 267 -14.33 -13.71 17.82
N ARG A 268 -13.24 -13.25 18.47
CA ARG A 268 -11.87 -13.61 18.09
C ARG A 268 -11.62 -15.11 18.23
N TRP A 269 -12.05 -15.72 19.32
CA TRP A 269 -11.90 -17.15 19.52
C TRP A 269 -12.64 -17.97 18.45
N TYR A 270 -13.87 -17.58 18.12
CA TYR A 270 -14.61 -18.21 17.04
C TYR A 270 -13.83 -18.17 15.73
N MET A 271 -13.29 -17.00 15.37
CA MET A 271 -12.57 -16.83 14.10
C MET A 271 -11.28 -17.66 14.02
N ILE A 272 -10.51 -17.75 15.10
CA ILE A 272 -9.21 -18.46 15.08
C ILE A 272 -9.36 -19.98 15.33
N SER A 273 -10.44 -20.43 15.95
CA SER A 273 -10.67 -21.86 16.26
C SER A 273 -11.48 -22.60 15.21
N ASN A 274 -12.20 -21.89 14.34
CA ASN A 274 -13.16 -22.46 13.41
C ASN A 274 -12.58 -22.75 12.01
N ALA A 275 -11.47 -22.13 11.66
CA ALA A 275 -10.74 -22.37 10.41
C ALA A 275 -9.24 -22.05 10.59
N ASN A 276 -8.37 -22.64 9.77
CA ASN A 276 -7.00 -22.16 9.69
C ASN A 276 -6.98 -20.71 9.14
N PRO A 277 -6.00 -19.88 9.53
CA PRO A 277 -5.96 -18.47 9.08
C PRO A 277 -6.01 -18.29 7.55
N TRP A 278 -5.44 -19.23 6.80
CA TRP A 278 -5.41 -19.19 5.33
C TRP A 278 -6.60 -19.82 4.64
N ASP A 279 -7.51 -20.49 5.38
CA ASP A 279 -8.75 -21.04 4.84
C ASP A 279 -9.88 -20.01 4.90
N ASN A 280 -10.83 -20.14 3.98
CA ASN A 280 -12.00 -19.27 4.04
C ASN A 280 -12.88 -19.63 5.25
N LEU A 281 -13.16 -18.65 6.08
CA LEU A 281 -14.02 -18.77 7.24
C LEU A 281 -15.48 -18.51 6.85
N LYS A 282 -16.37 -19.46 7.08
CA LYS A 282 -17.82 -19.22 7.07
C LYS A 282 -18.24 -18.63 8.40
N PHE A 283 -18.56 -17.34 8.40
CA PHE A 283 -18.94 -16.64 9.62
C PHE A 283 -20.42 -16.85 9.94
N ASP A 284 -20.67 -17.45 11.10
CA ASP A 284 -22.01 -17.68 11.63
C ASP A 284 -22.10 -17.09 13.04
N ILE A 285 -23.06 -16.18 13.26
CA ILE A 285 -23.27 -15.51 14.54
C ILE A 285 -23.67 -16.51 15.65
N GLU A 286 -24.40 -17.56 15.29
CA GLU A 286 -24.76 -18.61 16.22
C GLU A 286 -23.53 -19.37 16.74
N GLY A 287 -22.52 -19.52 15.91
CA GLY A 287 -21.24 -20.11 16.31
C GLY A 287 -20.49 -19.23 17.31
N VAL A 288 -20.56 -17.91 17.19
CA VAL A 288 -20.01 -16.97 18.19
C VAL A 288 -20.75 -17.08 19.51
N ALA A 289 -22.08 -17.14 19.46
CA ALA A 289 -22.93 -17.37 20.65
C ALA A 289 -22.61 -18.70 21.36
N GLU A 290 -22.35 -19.75 20.58
CA GLU A 290 -21.97 -21.07 21.11
C GLU A 290 -20.60 -21.02 21.81
N VAL A 291 -19.60 -20.37 21.23
CA VAL A 291 -18.28 -20.17 21.85
C VAL A 291 -18.40 -19.41 23.17
N ARG A 292 -19.18 -18.33 23.20
CA ARG A 292 -19.44 -17.58 24.44
C ARG A 292 -20.04 -18.47 25.52
N ARG A 293 -21.04 -19.27 25.18
CA ARG A 293 -21.74 -20.12 26.13
C ARG A 293 -20.92 -21.32 26.56
N LYS A 294 -20.37 -22.08 25.63
CA LYS A 294 -19.70 -23.36 25.93
C LYS A 294 -18.25 -23.16 26.39
N PHE A 295 -17.45 -22.38 25.69
CA PHE A 295 -16.05 -22.21 26.03
C PHE A 295 -15.86 -21.20 27.17
N PHE A 296 -16.25 -19.95 26.96
CA PHE A 296 -16.03 -18.90 27.97
C PHE A 296 -16.90 -19.12 29.22
N GLY A 297 -18.14 -19.62 29.07
CA GLY A 297 -19.00 -19.98 30.20
C GLY A 297 -18.37 -21.07 31.06
N THR A 298 -17.81 -22.11 30.45
CA THR A 298 -17.08 -23.17 31.15
C THR A 298 -15.82 -22.65 31.85
N LEU A 299 -15.05 -21.85 31.14
CA LEU A 299 -13.83 -21.24 31.70
C LEU A 299 -14.14 -20.38 32.93
N TYR A 300 -15.15 -19.52 32.81
CA TYR A 300 -15.62 -18.68 33.91
C TYR A 300 -16.11 -19.54 35.13
N ASN A 301 -16.89 -20.56 34.88
CA ASN A 301 -17.38 -21.45 35.95
C ASN A 301 -16.24 -22.22 36.62
N THR A 302 -15.25 -22.66 35.85
CA THR A 302 -14.06 -23.32 36.39
C THR A 302 -13.26 -22.36 37.29
N TYR A 303 -13.06 -21.12 36.84
CA TYR A 303 -12.41 -20.10 37.66
C TYR A 303 -13.21 -19.76 38.91
N SER A 304 -14.52 -19.57 38.77
CA SER A 304 -15.39 -19.30 39.92
C SER A 304 -15.36 -20.40 40.95
N PHE A 305 -15.39 -21.69 40.53
CA PHE A 305 -15.26 -22.83 41.42
C PHE A 305 -13.88 -22.86 42.09
N PHE A 306 -12.80 -22.67 41.34
CA PHE A 306 -11.46 -22.62 41.87
C PHE A 306 -11.30 -21.52 42.93
N SER A 307 -11.80 -20.32 42.64
CA SER A 307 -11.64 -19.15 43.52
C SER A 307 -12.36 -19.30 44.86
N LEU A 308 -13.37 -20.18 44.97
CA LEU A 308 -14.04 -20.46 46.23
C LEU A 308 -13.13 -21.18 47.23
N TYR A 309 -12.12 -21.91 46.73
CA TYR A 309 -11.27 -22.76 47.57
C TYR A 309 -9.80 -22.35 47.58
N ALA A 310 -9.35 -21.57 46.61
CA ALA A 310 -7.93 -21.23 46.45
C ALA A 310 -7.41 -20.24 47.48
N ASN A 311 -8.28 -19.55 48.20
CA ASN A 311 -7.96 -18.55 49.21
C ASN A 311 -8.23 -19.03 50.66
N ILE A 312 -8.41 -20.32 50.86
CA ILE A 312 -8.63 -20.93 52.19
C ILE A 312 -7.30 -21.32 52.81
#